data_f378ce7e8f88bab5e059be3458bf9a6a
#
_entry.id   f378ce7e8f88bab5e059be3458bf9a6a
#
_cell.length_a   1.000
_cell.length_b   1.000
_cell.length_c   1.000
_cell.angle_alpha   90.00
_cell.angle_beta   90.00
_cell.angle_gamma   90.00
#
_symmetry.space_group_name_H-M   'P 1'
#
loop_
_entity.id
_entity.type
_entity.pdbx_description
1 polymer ?
#
loop_
_entity_poly.entity_id
_entity_poly.type
_entity_poly.pdbx_seq_one_letter_code
_entity_poly.pdbx_strand_id
1 'polypeptide(L)'
;MRLGSAALDSAIALTVWLQIELAEPWQPWLFDIRSRLGNIMRADAIDEPLAAQSIVGLNEDELHRLSHQPLRYLDHDHLVPEASHGRDAALLNLLRTKVRETETLAAQVFITRSFEVLRPDILQALNRLSSTVYVMMILSVAKHPLTVAQIQQRLGEKP
;
A
#
# COMPACT_ATOMS: atom_id res chain seq x y z
N MET A 1 17.73 14.07 -8.38
CA MET A 1 17.82 13.30 -7.13
C MET A 1 17.10 11.99 -7.23
N ARG A 2 17.60 10.98 -6.56
CA ARG A 2 17.04 9.62 -6.59
C ARG A 2 16.91 9.06 -5.18
N LEU A 3 15.91 8.22 -4.98
CA LEU A 3 15.70 7.50 -3.74
C LEU A 3 16.78 6.43 -3.50
N GLY A 4 17.21 5.79 -4.58
CA GLY A 4 18.11 4.65 -4.55
C GLY A 4 17.35 3.33 -4.33
N SER A 5 18.02 2.22 -4.62
CA SER A 5 17.39 0.91 -4.61
C SER A 5 17.21 0.30 -3.21
N ALA A 6 18.09 0.62 -2.26
CA ALA A 6 18.16 -0.07 -0.96
C ALA A 6 16.83 -0.08 -0.19
N ALA A 7 16.14 1.06 -0.11
CA ALA A 7 14.87 1.17 0.61
C ALA A 7 13.76 0.37 -0.09
N LEU A 8 13.72 0.46 -1.41
CA LEU A 8 12.75 -0.28 -2.22
C LEU A 8 13.06 -1.78 -2.24
N ASP A 9 14.34 -2.17 -2.27
CA ASP A 9 14.76 -3.57 -2.18
C ASP A 9 14.21 -4.24 -0.92
N SER A 10 14.30 -3.56 0.23
CA SER A 10 13.77 -4.09 1.49
C SER A 10 12.25 -4.27 1.45
N ALA A 11 11.53 -3.31 0.91
CA ALA A 11 10.08 -3.41 0.76
C ALA A 11 9.67 -4.52 -0.22
N ILE A 12 10.40 -4.67 -1.32
CA ILE A 12 10.19 -5.74 -2.29
C ILE A 12 10.48 -7.11 -1.67
N ALA A 13 11.61 -7.24 -0.98
CA ALA A 13 12.00 -8.49 -0.33
C ALA A 13 10.95 -8.95 0.69
N LEU A 14 10.44 -8.02 1.49
CA LEU A 14 9.39 -8.31 2.46
C LEU A 14 8.08 -8.71 1.75
N THR A 15 7.71 -8.03 0.68
CA THR A 15 6.52 -8.38 -0.10
C THR A 15 6.63 -9.80 -0.67
N VAL A 16 7.80 -10.16 -1.21
CA VAL A 16 8.06 -11.52 -1.72
C VAL A 16 7.93 -12.55 -0.60
N TRP A 17 8.47 -12.27 0.58
CA TRP A 17 8.31 -13.17 1.72
C TRP A 17 6.83 -13.35 2.10
N LEU A 18 6.06 -12.28 2.15
CA LEU A 18 4.64 -12.39 2.43
C LEU A 18 3.86 -13.16 1.35
N GLN A 19 4.27 -13.07 0.08
CA GLN A 19 3.69 -13.89 -0.98
C GLN A 19 3.88 -15.38 -0.71
N ILE A 20 4.96 -15.78 -0.06
CA ILE A 20 5.22 -17.17 0.33
C ILE A 20 4.42 -17.56 1.57
N GLU A 21 4.29 -16.65 2.54
CA GLU A 21 3.73 -16.93 3.87
C GLU A 21 2.20 -16.80 3.94
N LEU A 22 1.60 -15.93 3.16
CA LEU A 22 0.17 -15.64 3.21
C LEU A 22 -0.58 -16.35 2.09
N ALA A 23 -1.69 -17.01 2.48
CA ALA A 23 -2.58 -17.68 1.53
C ALA A 23 -3.54 -16.68 0.86
N GLU A 24 -4.51 -17.21 0.10
CA GLU A 24 -5.62 -16.38 -0.39
C GLU A 24 -6.44 -15.81 0.79
N PRO A 25 -7.02 -14.63 0.66
CA PRO A 25 -7.18 -13.87 -0.61
C PRO A 25 -6.04 -12.90 -0.93
N TRP A 26 -4.89 -13.01 -0.28
CA TRP A 26 -3.83 -11.97 -0.32
C TRP A 26 -2.90 -12.06 -1.52
N GLN A 27 -2.89 -13.18 -2.23
CA GLN A 27 -1.95 -13.38 -3.35
C GLN A 27 -2.10 -12.32 -4.46
N PRO A 28 -3.30 -12.00 -4.97
CA PRO A 28 -3.45 -10.95 -5.99
C PRO A 28 -3.00 -9.57 -5.48
N TRP A 29 -3.30 -9.24 -4.22
CA TRP A 29 -2.91 -7.97 -3.62
C TRP A 29 -1.40 -7.84 -3.55
N LEU A 30 -0.73 -8.86 -3.04
CA LEU A 30 0.72 -8.86 -2.87
C LEU A 30 1.45 -8.86 -4.21
N PHE A 31 0.92 -9.56 -5.20
CA PHE A 31 1.45 -9.54 -6.56
C PHE A 31 1.45 -8.11 -7.12
N ASP A 32 0.34 -7.41 -6.99
CA ASP A 32 0.21 -6.03 -7.49
C ASP A 32 1.09 -5.05 -6.70
N ILE A 33 1.19 -5.22 -5.38
CA ILE A 33 2.08 -4.40 -4.54
C ILE A 33 3.54 -4.58 -4.96
N ARG A 34 3.99 -5.84 -5.17
CA ARG A 34 5.35 -6.11 -5.62
C ARG A 34 5.61 -5.49 -6.99
N SER A 35 4.66 -5.62 -7.91
CA SER A 35 4.73 -5.01 -9.23
C SER A 35 4.86 -3.49 -9.13
N ARG A 36 4.04 -2.87 -8.29
CA ARG A 36 4.07 -1.41 -8.08
C ARG A 36 5.41 -0.95 -7.51
N LEU A 37 5.95 -1.65 -6.53
CA LEU A 37 7.27 -1.33 -5.96
C LEU A 37 8.37 -1.45 -7.01
N GLY A 38 8.32 -2.45 -7.86
CA GLY A 38 9.25 -2.62 -8.98
C GLY A 38 9.17 -1.47 -9.99
N ASN A 39 7.97 -1.01 -10.30
CA ASN A 39 7.75 0.12 -11.19
C ASN A 39 8.27 1.44 -10.58
N ILE A 40 8.09 1.63 -9.28
CA ILE A 40 8.66 2.78 -8.56
C ILE A 40 10.19 2.76 -8.63
N MET A 41 10.78 1.60 -8.37
CA MET A 41 12.24 1.42 -8.43
C MET A 41 12.78 1.76 -9.82
N ARG A 42 12.13 1.28 -10.86
CA ARG A 42 12.52 1.57 -12.24
C ARG A 42 12.40 3.06 -12.55
N ALA A 43 11.26 3.66 -12.24
CA ALA A 43 11.01 5.08 -12.50
C ALA A 43 12.03 5.98 -11.80
N ASP A 44 12.40 5.63 -10.56
CA ASP A 44 13.44 6.33 -9.82
C ASP A 44 14.83 6.14 -10.46
N ALA A 45 15.18 4.91 -10.83
CA ALA A 45 16.52 4.58 -11.35
C ALA A 45 16.83 5.25 -12.66
N ILE A 46 15.88 5.33 -13.59
CA ILE A 46 16.06 5.91 -14.93
C ILE A 46 15.39 7.27 -15.10
N ASP A 47 14.91 7.83 -14.00
CA ASP A 47 14.26 9.16 -13.96
C ASP A 47 13.11 9.30 -14.97
N GLU A 48 12.26 8.29 -15.00
CA GLU A 48 11.02 8.31 -15.79
C GLU A 48 9.81 8.72 -14.94
N PRO A 49 8.78 9.35 -15.55
CA PRO A 49 7.51 9.53 -14.88
C PRO A 49 6.89 8.18 -14.48
N LEU A 50 6.27 8.14 -13.31
CA LEU A 50 5.58 6.95 -12.82
C LEU A 50 4.11 7.01 -13.22
N ALA A 51 3.65 6.03 -13.99
CA ALA A 51 2.25 5.92 -14.37
C ALA A 51 1.38 5.49 -13.19
N ALA A 52 0.11 5.86 -13.21
CA ALA A 52 -0.88 5.35 -12.26
C ALA A 52 -1.04 3.83 -12.41
N GLN A 53 -1.28 3.15 -11.31
CA GLN A 53 -1.47 1.71 -11.29
C GLN A 53 -2.50 1.31 -10.22
N SER A 54 -3.43 0.46 -10.60
CA SER A 54 -4.41 -0.11 -9.67
C SER A 54 -3.85 -1.30 -8.91
N ILE A 55 -4.38 -1.55 -7.72
CA ILE A 55 -4.12 -2.75 -6.93
C ILE A 55 -5.43 -3.55 -6.86
N VAL A 56 -5.45 -4.75 -7.37
CA VAL A 56 -6.63 -5.61 -7.52
C VAL A 56 -7.83 -4.89 -8.16
N GLY A 57 -7.55 -4.01 -9.10
CA GLY A 57 -8.58 -3.21 -9.78
C GLY A 57 -9.06 -1.97 -9.02
N LEU A 58 -8.50 -1.69 -7.85
CA LEU A 58 -8.79 -0.47 -7.08
C LEU A 58 -7.75 0.61 -7.43
N ASN A 59 -8.22 1.78 -7.83
CA ASN A 59 -7.33 2.90 -8.16
C ASN A 59 -6.84 3.61 -6.90
N GLU A 60 -5.89 4.53 -7.06
CA GLU A 60 -5.27 5.24 -5.95
C GLU A 60 -6.28 6.05 -5.12
N ASP A 61 -7.25 6.70 -5.77
CA ASP A 61 -8.28 7.45 -5.07
C ASP A 61 -9.21 6.54 -4.26
N GLU A 62 -9.62 5.41 -4.83
CA GLU A 62 -10.43 4.41 -4.15
C GLU A 62 -9.69 3.83 -2.92
N LEU A 63 -8.42 3.48 -3.07
CA LEU A 63 -7.61 2.99 -1.95
C LEU A 63 -7.47 4.03 -0.84
N HIS A 64 -7.33 5.30 -1.20
CA HIS A 64 -7.30 6.40 -0.24
C HIS A 64 -8.61 6.51 0.54
N ARG A 65 -9.73 6.48 -0.16
CA ARG A 65 -11.07 6.54 0.46
C ARG A 65 -11.30 5.38 1.43
N LEU A 66 -10.94 4.16 1.03
CA LEU A 66 -11.08 2.97 1.87
C LEU A 66 -10.26 3.09 3.16
N SER A 67 -9.03 3.56 3.07
CA SER A 67 -8.14 3.69 4.23
C SER A 67 -8.55 4.80 5.19
N HIS A 68 -9.20 5.85 4.70
CA HIS A 68 -9.64 6.99 5.50
C HIS A 68 -11.02 6.81 6.12
N GLN A 69 -11.88 6.03 5.47
CA GLN A 69 -13.25 5.79 5.93
C GLN A 69 -13.58 4.29 5.96
N PRO A 70 -12.81 3.49 6.73
CA PRO A 70 -12.99 2.04 6.71
C PRO A 70 -14.33 1.61 7.27
N LEU A 71 -14.88 2.31 8.25
CA LEU A 71 -16.20 1.97 8.79
C LEU A 71 -17.30 2.10 7.73
N ARG A 72 -17.19 3.12 6.88
CA ARG A 72 -18.15 3.37 5.81
C ARG A 72 -18.12 2.31 4.70
N TYR A 73 -16.92 1.90 4.29
CA TYR A 73 -16.73 1.04 3.11
C TYR A 73 -16.41 -0.41 3.43
N LEU A 74 -15.82 -0.69 4.61
CA LEU A 74 -15.32 -2.01 4.99
C LEU A 74 -16.06 -2.61 6.19
N ASP A 75 -17.03 -1.90 6.75
CA ASP A 75 -17.77 -2.31 7.97
C ASP A 75 -16.87 -2.57 9.19
N HIS A 76 -15.72 -1.90 9.24
CA HIS A 76 -14.78 -2.04 10.34
C HIS A 76 -14.11 -0.70 10.60
N ASP A 77 -14.01 -0.31 11.86
CA ASP A 77 -13.36 0.94 12.24
C ASP A 77 -11.84 0.87 12.05
N HIS A 78 -11.17 2.00 12.26
CA HIS A 78 -9.73 2.06 12.23
C HIS A 78 -9.09 1.03 13.14
N LEU A 79 -7.96 0.48 12.71
CA LEU A 79 -7.26 -0.60 13.36
C LEU A 79 -5.99 -0.08 14.04
N VAL A 80 -5.82 -0.41 15.32
CA VAL A 80 -4.54 -0.28 16.03
C VAL A 80 -3.93 -1.67 16.11
N PRO A 81 -2.67 -1.87 15.67
CA PRO A 81 -2.06 -3.20 15.66
C PRO A 81 -1.98 -3.82 17.05
N GLU A 82 -2.43 -5.07 17.16
CA GLU A 82 -2.41 -5.86 18.39
C GLU A 82 -2.10 -7.32 18.06
N ALA A 83 -1.47 -8.03 19.00
CA ALA A 83 -1.16 -9.45 18.84
C ALA A 83 -2.44 -10.30 18.66
N SER A 84 -3.54 -9.87 19.27
CA SER A 84 -4.84 -10.56 19.18
C SER A 84 -5.42 -10.60 17.77
N HIS A 85 -4.97 -9.73 16.85
CA HIS A 85 -5.40 -9.73 15.46
C HIS A 85 -4.83 -10.89 14.64
N GLY A 86 -3.80 -11.57 15.17
CA GLY A 86 -3.25 -12.77 14.57
C GLY A 86 -2.10 -12.54 13.61
N ARG A 87 -1.64 -13.67 13.06
CA ARG A 87 -0.42 -13.73 12.24
C ARG A 87 -0.50 -12.91 10.96
N ASP A 88 -1.59 -13.03 10.20
CA ASP A 88 -1.71 -12.35 8.91
C ASP A 88 -1.69 -10.83 9.08
N ALA A 89 -2.46 -10.32 10.05
CA ALA A 89 -2.46 -8.89 10.36
C ALA A 89 -1.08 -8.39 10.80
N ALA A 90 -0.36 -9.17 11.60
CA ALA A 90 0.98 -8.81 12.07
C ALA A 90 1.98 -8.75 10.91
N LEU A 91 1.96 -9.71 9.99
CA LEU A 91 2.84 -9.72 8.81
C LEU A 91 2.50 -8.58 7.86
N LEU A 92 1.22 -8.32 7.64
CA LEU A 92 0.77 -7.18 6.83
C LEU A 92 1.20 -5.85 7.45
N ASN A 93 1.11 -5.73 8.78
CA ASN A 93 1.59 -4.53 9.46
C ASN A 93 3.09 -4.33 9.30
N LEU A 94 3.87 -5.39 9.32
CA LEU A 94 5.31 -5.32 9.06
C LEU A 94 5.59 -4.75 7.66
N LEU A 95 4.86 -5.22 6.65
CA LEU A 95 4.95 -4.66 5.30
C LEU A 95 4.54 -3.18 5.28
N ARG A 96 3.44 -2.83 5.94
CA ARG A 96 2.96 -1.44 6.01
C ARG A 96 4.02 -0.51 6.58
N THR A 97 4.65 -0.90 7.69
CA THR A 97 5.69 -0.08 8.31
C THR A 97 6.92 0.06 7.43
N LYS A 98 7.30 -0.99 6.69
CA LYS A 98 8.42 -0.93 5.75
C LYS A 98 8.12 0.02 4.58
N VAL A 99 6.91 -0.01 4.04
CA VAL A 99 6.50 0.93 2.99
C VAL A 99 6.49 2.37 3.52
N ARG A 100 6.03 2.59 4.75
CA ARG A 100 6.05 3.92 5.39
C ARG A 100 7.47 4.43 5.63
N GLU A 101 8.39 3.57 6.04
CA GLU A 101 9.81 3.93 6.14
C GLU A 101 10.36 4.37 4.79
N THR A 102 10.03 3.64 3.73
CA THR A 102 10.44 3.97 2.36
C THR A 102 9.85 5.31 1.92
N GLU A 103 8.59 5.57 2.22
CA GLU A 103 7.93 6.85 1.97
C GLU A 103 8.65 8.00 2.71
N THR A 104 9.00 7.80 3.97
CA THR A 104 9.72 8.81 4.77
C THR A 104 11.09 9.12 4.17
N LEU A 105 11.83 8.10 3.77
CA LEU A 105 13.11 8.28 3.07
C LEU A 105 12.94 9.02 1.74
N ALA A 106 11.90 8.68 0.98
CA ALA A 106 11.59 9.36 -0.27
C ALA A 106 11.25 10.84 -0.04
N ALA A 107 10.50 11.15 1.01
CA ALA A 107 10.20 12.54 1.38
C ALA A 107 11.47 13.32 1.71
N GLN A 108 12.41 12.71 2.42
CA GLN A 108 13.69 13.34 2.73
C GLN A 108 14.52 13.64 1.48
N VAL A 109 14.42 12.79 0.46
CA VAL A 109 15.16 12.96 -0.81
C VAL A 109 14.46 13.94 -1.75
N PHE A 110 13.14 13.86 -1.86
CA PHE A 110 12.37 14.55 -2.89
C PHE A 110 11.72 15.86 -2.44
N ILE A 111 11.74 16.18 -1.16
CA ILE A 111 11.28 17.48 -0.66
C ILE A 111 12.48 18.35 -0.35
N THR A 112 12.61 19.46 -1.08
CA THR A 112 13.73 20.38 -0.92
C THR A 112 13.58 21.23 0.35
N ARG A 113 14.65 21.95 0.73
CA ARG A 113 14.62 22.89 1.88
C ARG A 113 13.61 24.03 1.69
N SER A 114 13.28 24.34 0.42
CA SER A 114 12.25 25.33 0.08
C SER A 114 10.85 24.70 -0.08
N PHE A 115 10.67 23.44 0.34
CA PHE A 115 9.42 22.69 0.27
C PHE A 115 8.92 22.41 -1.15
N GLU A 116 9.80 22.42 -2.13
CA GLU A 116 9.49 21.94 -3.48
C GLU A 116 9.48 20.42 -3.49
N VAL A 117 8.45 19.83 -4.10
CA VAL A 117 8.32 18.36 -4.24
C VAL A 117 8.78 17.95 -5.63
N LEU A 118 9.92 17.23 -5.70
CA LEU A 118 10.55 16.85 -6.96
C LEU A 118 9.89 15.66 -7.65
N ARG A 119 9.39 14.71 -6.87
CA ARG A 119 8.76 13.48 -7.40
C ARG A 119 7.44 13.20 -6.66
N PRO A 120 6.41 14.04 -6.88
CA PRO A 120 5.10 13.81 -6.24
C PRO A 120 4.47 12.49 -6.66
N ASP A 121 4.73 12.00 -7.85
CA ASP A 121 4.28 10.71 -8.36
C ASP A 121 4.78 9.53 -7.50
N ILE A 122 6.06 9.50 -7.17
CA ILE A 122 6.66 8.45 -6.32
C ILE A 122 6.15 8.56 -4.88
N LEU A 123 6.12 9.77 -4.32
CA LEU A 123 5.62 9.98 -2.95
C LEU A 123 4.18 9.55 -2.81
N GLN A 124 3.32 9.92 -3.76
CA GLN A 124 1.92 9.50 -3.74
C GLN A 124 1.78 8.00 -3.89
N ALA A 125 2.52 7.38 -4.78
CA ALA A 125 2.48 5.92 -4.98
C ALA A 125 2.85 5.17 -3.70
N LEU A 126 3.90 5.58 -3.00
CA LEU A 126 4.30 4.96 -1.73
C LEU A 126 3.25 5.17 -0.64
N ASN A 127 2.67 6.37 -0.56
CA ASN A 127 1.58 6.66 0.37
C ASN A 127 0.37 5.74 0.11
N ARG A 128 -0.03 5.58 -1.15
CA ARG A 128 -1.15 4.71 -1.53
C ARG A 128 -0.86 3.24 -1.28
N LEU A 129 0.40 2.79 -1.40
CA LEU A 129 0.78 1.43 -1.04
C LEU A 129 0.63 1.17 0.46
N SER A 130 1.04 2.10 1.32
CA SER A 130 0.83 1.95 2.77
C SER A 130 -0.66 1.92 3.11
N SER A 131 -1.46 2.75 2.46
CA SER A 131 -2.93 2.73 2.59
C SER A 131 -3.52 1.40 2.14
N THR A 132 -3.03 0.84 1.05
CA THR A 132 -3.45 -0.48 0.54
C THR A 132 -3.21 -1.57 1.56
N VAL A 133 -2.02 -1.63 2.14
CA VAL A 133 -1.69 -2.65 3.15
C VAL A 133 -2.54 -2.46 4.41
N TYR A 134 -2.84 -1.22 4.79
CA TYR A 134 -3.75 -0.94 5.89
C TYR A 134 -5.16 -1.49 5.64
N VAL A 135 -5.69 -1.31 4.43
CA VAL A 135 -6.97 -1.91 4.02
C VAL A 135 -6.92 -3.44 4.14
N MET A 136 -5.83 -4.06 3.68
CA MET A 136 -5.63 -5.51 3.82
C MET A 136 -5.65 -5.96 5.29
N MET A 137 -4.99 -5.20 6.16
CA MET A 137 -4.99 -5.48 7.61
C MET A 137 -6.42 -5.47 8.17
N ILE A 138 -7.20 -4.45 7.84
CA ILE A 138 -8.60 -4.35 8.28
C ILE A 138 -9.40 -5.55 7.79
N LEU A 139 -9.27 -5.90 6.52
CA LEU A 139 -9.94 -7.06 5.94
C LEU A 139 -9.51 -8.37 6.61
N SER A 140 -8.25 -8.48 7.03
CA SER A 140 -7.73 -9.70 7.67
C SER A 140 -8.32 -9.96 9.06
N VAL A 141 -8.79 -8.93 9.76
CA VAL A 141 -9.37 -9.05 11.11
C VAL A 141 -10.90 -8.99 11.12
N ALA A 142 -11.53 -8.65 10.01
CA ALA A 142 -12.98 -8.57 9.91
C ALA A 142 -13.60 -9.97 10.03
N LYS A 143 -14.71 -10.07 10.77
CA LYS A 143 -15.45 -11.35 10.92
C LYS A 143 -16.00 -11.84 9.57
N HIS A 144 -16.46 -10.92 8.75
CA HIS A 144 -17.04 -11.17 7.45
C HIS A 144 -16.34 -10.28 6.41
N PRO A 145 -15.10 -10.64 6.02
CA PRO A 145 -14.33 -9.80 5.11
C PRO A 145 -15.01 -9.66 3.76
N LEU A 146 -15.05 -8.43 3.26
CA LEU A 146 -15.61 -8.14 1.94
C LEU A 146 -14.66 -8.61 0.84
N THR A 147 -15.24 -9.11 -0.25
CA THR A 147 -14.48 -9.36 -1.49
C THR A 147 -14.20 -8.03 -2.19
N VAL A 148 -13.24 -8.04 -3.11
CA VAL A 148 -12.94 -6.86 -3.95
C VAL A 148 -14.20 -6.39 -4.70
N ALA A 149 -14.98 -7.32 -5.26
CA ALA A 149 -16.22 -6.99 -5.97
C ALA A 149 -17.22 -6.25 -5.06
N GLN A 150 -17.38 -6.71 -3.81
CA GLN A 150 -18.25 -6.05 -2.84
C GLN A 150 -17.71 -4.66 -2.46
N ILE A 151 -16.43 -4.51 -2.31
CA ILE A 151 -15.78 -3.21 -2.04
C ILE A 151 -16.04 -2.24 -3.19
N GLN A 152 -15.85 -2.69 -4.44
CA GLN A 152 -16.10 -1.88 -5.63
C GLN A 152 -17.56 -1.44 -5.71
N GLN A 153 -18.50 -2.33 -5.39
CA GLN A 153 -19.91 -2.01 -5.33
C GLN A 153 -20.18 -0.90 -4.31
N ARG A 154 -19.63 -0.98 -3.11
CA ARG A 154 -19.81 0.04 -2.07
C ARG A 154 -19.21 1.39 -2.46
N LEU A 155 -18.07 1.39 -3.11
CA LEU A 155 -17.44 2.61 -3.62
C LEU A 155 -18.33 3.31 -4.67
N GLY A 156 -19.02 2.55 -5.50
CA GLY A 156 -19.96 3.07 -6.48
C GLY A 156 -21.27 3.61 -5.87
N GLU A 157 -21.75 2.98 -4.80
CA GLU A 157 -22.99 3.38 -4.10
C GLU A 157 -22.80 4.57 -3.15
N LYS A 158 -21.57 4.80 -2.68
CA LYS A 158 -21.23 5.80 -1.66
C LYS A 158 -20.11 6.71 -2.16
N PRO A 159 -20.38 7.54 -3.16
CA PRO A 159 -19.36 8.42 -3.73
C PRO A 159 -18.81 9.46 -2.75
#